data_a74e2d7a16f7830efdf263edc38a8ff0
#
_entry.id   a74e2d7a16f7830efdf263edc38a8ff0
#
_cell.length_a   1.000
_cell.length_b   1.000
_cell.length_c   1.000
_cell.angle_alpha   90.00
_cell.angle_beta   90.00
_cell.angle_gamma   90.00
#
_symmetry.space_group_name_H-M   'P 1'
#
loop_
_entity.id
_entity.type
_entity.pdbx_description
1 polymer ?
#
loop_
_entity_poly.entity_id
_entity_poly.type
_entity_poly.pdbx_seq_one_letter_code
_entity_poly.pdbx_strand_id
1 'polypeptide(L)'
;MSALIDSHVHIYPHYDAALALDAFIARIRAANAACGVMMLAEREGADQFAQWSEGRVPAGWHVSPSDATALVLRKPDQPDIVVVSGRQIACAERIEILALATRATFRDGTPAHQAVAASLAADALPALAWGVGKWLFKRARVVASLLDAFPAADLAIADPSLRPVFWPVPRPMAKAAAAGRRVLSGSDPLPPKDEAARIGQYADLAESAPLDLAKPLTPQILALLKEAPLRPVGQRAGLLEFLRRMA
;
A
#
# COMPACT_ATOMS: atom_id res chain seq x y z
N MET A 1 -0.52 12.48 -16.93
CA MET A 1 0.24 12.98 -15.78
C MET A 1 1.00 11.83 -15.15
N SER A 2 1.97 12.08 -14.26
CA SER A 2 2.67 11.05 -13.49
C SER A 2 2.06 10.95 -12.08
N ALA A 3 2.14 9.76 -11.45
CA ALA A 3 1.64 9.55 -10.10
C ALA A 3 2.66 8.79 -9.24
N LEU A 4 2.85 9.24 -8.00
CA LEU A 4 3.59 8.49 -6.98
C LEU A 4 2.61 7.63 -6.19
N ILE A 5 2.80 6.31 -6.18
CA ILE A 5 1.86 5.35 -5.60
C ILE A 5 2.54 4.64 -4.43
N ASP A 6 2.09 4.91 -3.21
CA ASP A 6 2.47 4.15 -2.02
C ASP A 6 1.40 3.07 -1.78
N SER A 7 1.75 1.82 -2.04
CA SER A 7 0.78 0.71 -2.02
C SER A 7 0.56 0.08 -0.63
N HIS A 8 1.23 0.57 0.41
CA HIS A 8 1.13 0.01 1.76
C HIS A 8 1.25 1.09 2.83
N VAL A 9 0.12 1.74 3.14
CA VAL A 9 0.09 2.86 4.09
C VAL A 9 -0.78 2.54 5.30
N HIS A 10 -0.19 2.69 6.48
CA HIS A 10 -0.91 2.70 7.75
C HIS A 10 -1.01 4.13 8.29
N ILE A 11 -2.19 4.55 8.69
CA ILE A 11 -2.41 5.76 9.48
C ILE A 11 -2.91 5.33 10.85
N TYR A 12 -2.03 5.35 11.83
CA TYR A 12 -2.40 4.97 13.20
C TYR A 12 -3.11 6.14 13.92
N PRO A 13 -4.05 5.87 14.85
CA PRO A 13 -4.82 6.93 15.54
C PRO A 13 -3.97 7.96 16.30
N HIS A 14 -2.77 7.59 16.69
CA HIS A 14 -1.83 8.46 17.41
C HIS A 14 -0.83 9.18 16.50
N TYR A 15 -0.90 8.98 15.19
CA TYR A 15 -0.10 9.73 14.23
C TYR A 15 -0.58 11.17 14.13
N ASP A 16 0.36 12.06 13.88
CA ASP A 16 0.03 13.38 13.34
C ASP A 16 -0.29 13.24 11.85
N ALA A 17 -1.59 13.30 11.53
CA ALA A 17 -2.04 13.15 10.14
C ALA A 17 -1.56 14.31 9.23
N ALA A 18 -1.34 15.51 9.78
CA ALA A 18 -0.79 16.62 9.00
C ALA A 18 0.67 16.31 8.60
N LEU A 19 1.48 15.84 9.55
CA LEU A 19 2.86 15.41 9.29
C LEU A 19 2.90 14.29 8.24
N ALA A 20 2.01 13.32 8.33
CA ALA A 20 1.90 12.20 7.38
C ALA A 20 1.63 12.69 5.95
N LEU A 21 0.65 13.59 5.79
CA LEU A 21 0.30 14.15 4.49
C LEU A 21 1.38 15.09 3.93
N ASP A 22 1.98 15.94 4.77
CA ASP A 22 3.07 16.83 4.35
C ASP A 22 4.33 16.05 3.97
N ALA A 23 4.64 14.93 4.65
CA ALA A 23 5.72 14.02 4.26
C ALA A 23 5.45 13.40 2.88
N PHE A 24 4.21 12.95 2.61
CA PHE A 24 3.86 12.39 1.32
C PHE A 24 3.93 13.44 0.20
N ILE A 25 3.46 14.67 0.43
CA ILE A 25 3.63 15.80 -0.50
C ILE A 25 5.10 16.02 -0.85
N ALA A 26 5.98 16.02 0.14
CA ALA A 26 7.42 16.17 -0.11
C ALA A 26 7.97 15.05 -1.03
N ARG A 27 7.47 13.81 -0.88
CA ARG A 27 7.85 12.67 -1.73
C ARG A 27 7.29 12.80 -3.15
N ILE A 28 6.03 13.24 -3.31
CA ILE A 28 5.42 13.52 -4.62
C ILE A 28 6.27 14.55 -5.38
N ARG A 29 6.64 15.65 -4.72
CA ARG A 29 7.49 16.69 -5.32
C ARG A 29 8.89 16.17 -5.67
N ALA A 30 9.53 15.44 -4.77
CA ALA A 30 10.86 14.86 -5.01
C ALA A 30 10.87 13.86 -6.20
N ALA A 31 9.75 13.19 -6.44
CA ALA A 31 9.57 12.28 -7.57
C ALA A 31 9.15 12.99 -8.87
N ASN A 32 8.95 14.31 -8.86
CA ASN A 32 8.34 15.08 -9.95
C ASN A 32 6.99 14.49 -10.42
N ALA A 33 6.23 13.91 -9.50
CA ALA A 33 4.91 13.38 -9.79
C ALA A 33 3.87 14.51 -9.74
N ALA A 34 2.85 14.42 -10.60
CA ALA A 34 1.77 15.40 -10.65
C ALA A 34 0.76 15.21 -9.52
N CYS A 35 0.62 14.00 -9.00
CA CYS A 35 -0.23 13.67 -7.85
C CYS A 35 0.35 12.48 -7.09
N GLY A 36 -0.21 12.20 -5.91
CA GLY A 36 0.07 10.99 -5.13
C GLY A 36 -1.13 10.08 -5.02
N VAL A 37 -0.88 8.78 -4.91
CA VAL A 37 -1.89 7.77 -4.58
C VAL A 37 -1.44 7.06 -3.30
N MET A 38 -2.25 7.16 -2.27
CA MET A 38 -2.02 6.53 -0.97
C MET A 38 -3.00 5.37 -0.81
N MET A 39 -2.51 4.12 -0.90
CA MET A 39 -3.31 2.92 -0.69
C MET A 39 -3.29 2.58 0.80
N LEU A 40 -4.39 2.79 1.49
CA LEU A 40 -4.48 2.43 2.89
C LEU A 40 -4.50 0.91 3.07
N ALA A 41 -3.79 0.43 4.07
CA ALA A 41 -3.79 -0.95 4.54
C ALA A 41 -4.25 -0.98 6.00
N GLU A 42 -5.52 -0.66 6.23
CA GLU A 42 -6.06 -0.48 7.58
C GLU A 42 -6.17 -1.82 8.31
N ARG A 43 -5.73 -1.84 9.55
CA ARG A 43 -5.83 -3.02 10.43
C ARG A 43 -7.26 -3.21 10.93
N GLU A 44 -7.57 -4.40 11.44
CA GLU A 44 -8.87 -4.67 12.06
C GLU A 44 -9.19 -3.64 13.14
N GLY A 45 -10.38 -3.05 13.08
CA GLY A 45 -10.85 -2.00 13.99
C GLY A 45 -10.41 -0.57 13.64
N ALA A 46 -9.55 -0.37 12.63
CA ALA A 46 -9.20 0.96 12.12
C ALA A 46 -10.09 1.34 10.92
N ASP A 47 -10.47 2.61 10.81
CA ASP A 47 -11.16 3.15 9.65
C ASP A 47 -10.85 4.65 9.47
N GLN A 48 -9.59 4.95 9.11
CA GLN A 48 -9.15 6.31 8.83
C GLN A 48 -9.79 6.85 7.55
N PHE A 49 -10.03 5.96 6.57
CA PHE A 49 -10.73 6.34 5.35
C PHE A 49 -12.12 6.91 5.65
N ALA A 50 -12.89 6.27 6.55
CA ALA A 50 -14.19 6.79 6.96
C ALA A 50 -14.06 8.16 7.63
N GLN A 51 -13.10 8.34 8.52
CA GLN A 51 -12.87 9.62 9.17
C GLN A 51 -12.60 10.74 8.16
N TRP A 52 -11.73 10.48 7.20
CA TRP A 52 -11.43 11.47 6.15
C TRP A 52 -12.61 11.70 5.20
N SER A 53 -13.35 10.64 4.84
CA SER A 53 -14.55 10.80 3.98
C SER A 53 -15.66 11.63 4.64
N GLU A 54 -15.72 11.65 5.97
CA GLU A 54 -16.63 12.49 6.78
C GLU A 54 -16.08 13.91 7.02
N GLY A 55 -14.96 14.27 6.40
CA GLY A 55 -14.36 15.59 6.52
C GLY A 55 -13.47 15.80 7.74
N ARG A 56 -13.17 14.75 8.54
CA ARG A 56 -12.23 14.82 9.66
C ARG A 56 -10.77 14.75 9.15
N VAL A 57 -10.36 15.80 8.45
CA VAL A 57 -9.03 15.98 7.86
C VAL A 57 -8.25 17.06 8.62
N PRO A 58 -6.92 17.09 8.54
CA PRO A 58 -6.12 18.16 9.15
C PRO A 58 -6.49 19.55 8.64
N ALA A 59 -6.24 20.58 9.45
CA ALA A 59 -6.51 21.97 9.08
C ALA A 59 -5.83 22.36 7.75
N GLY A 60 -6.57 23.08 6.91
CA GLY A 60 -6.12 23.51 5.58
C GLY A 60 -6.23 22.44 4.49
N TRP A 61 -6.65 21.22 4.82
CA TRP A 61 -6.97 20.18 3.86
C TRP A 61 -8.48 20.13 3.57
N HIS A 62 -8.83 19.79 2.35
CA HIS A 62 -10.21 19.60 1.88
C HIS A 62 -10.35 18.21 1.29
N VAL A 63 -11.49 17.58 1.52
CA VAL A 63 -11.81 16.26 0.95
C VAL A 63 -12.86 16.40 -0.14
N SER A 64 -12.66 15.67 -1.24
CA SER A 64 -13.64 15.47 -2.30
C SER A 64 -13.82 13.98 -2.51
N PRO A 65 -15.02 13.42 -2.28
CA PRO A 65 -15.32 12.03 -2.62
C PRO A 65 -15.13 11.79 -4.12
N SER A 66 -14.62 10.62 -4.49
CA SER A 66 -14.54 10.18 -5.88
C SER A 66 -15.50 9.00 -6.14
N ASP A 67 -15.35 7.95 -5.33
CA ASP A 67 -16.24 6.77 -5.37
C ASP A 67 -16.31 6.14 -3.96
N ALA A 68 -16.90 4.95 -3.84
CA ALA A 68 -17.10 4.29 -2.54
C ALA A 68 -15.78 3.95 -1.82
N THR A 69 -14.67 3.83 -2.55
CA THR A 69 -13.37 3.37 -2.05
C THR A 69 -12.24 4.38 -2.29
N ALA A 70 -12.51 5.52 -2.92
CA ALA A 70 -11.51 6.55 -3.19
C ALA A 70 -12.02 7.95 -2.86
N LEU A 71 -11.12 8.80 -2.37
CA LEU A 71 -11.33 10.23 -2.16
C LEU A 71 -10.07 11.01 -2.57
N VAL A 72 -10.22 12.31 -2.76
CA VAL A 72 -9.11 13.22 -3.06
C VAL A 72 -8.93 14.21 -1.92
N LEU A 73 -7.75 14.25 -1.36
CA LEU A 73 -7.33 15.27 -0.40
C LEU A 73 -6.63 16.40 -1.15
N ARG A 74 -7.08 17.63 -0.91
CA ARG A 74 -6.55 18.85 -1.53
C ARG A 74 -6.11 19.84 -0.48
N LYS A 75 -4.99 20.51 -0.75
CA LYS A 75 -4.49 21.66 0.00
C LYS A 75 -4.00 22.69 -1.01
N PRO A 76 -4.32 23.99 -0.86
CA PRO A 76 -3.88 25.04 -1.79
C PRO A 76 -2.38 24.92 -2.12
N ASP A 77 -2.02 25.10 -3.38
CA ASP A 77 -0.64 25.08 -3.88
C ASP A 77 0.13 23.76 -3.66
N GLN A 78 -0.58 22.67 -3.36
CA GLN A 78 0.00 21.35 -3.19
C GLN A 78 -0.53 20.37 -4.28
N PRO A 79 0.26 19.33 -4.62
CA PRO A 79 -0.25 18.22 -5.42
C PRO A 79 -1.44 17.53 -4.74
N ASP A 80 -2.42 17.09 -5.52
CA ASP A 80 -3.53 16.31 -5.01
C ASP A 80 -3.05 14.94 -4.50
N ILE A 81 -3.66 14.47 -3.40
CA ILE A 81 -3.46 13.12 -2.87
C ILE A 81 -4.76 12.34 -3.05
N VAL A 82 -4.71 11.30 -3.88
CA VAL A 82 -5.79 10.31 -3.96
C VAL A 82 -5.58 9.30 -2.84
N VAL A 83 -6.56 9.15 -1.97
CA VAL A 83 -6.55 8.13 -0.91
C VAL A 83 -7.51 7.03 -1.31
N VAL A 84 -7.02 5.80 -1.29
CA VAL A 84 -7.80 4.61 -1.62
C VAL A 84 -7.88 3.74 -0.38
N SER A 85 -9.11 3.33 -0.03
CA SER A 85 -9.34 2.43 1.11
C SER A 85 -8.77 1.04 0.84
N GLY A 86 -8.39 0.34 1.89
CA GLY A 86 -7.94 -1.04 1.84
C GLY A 86 -7.74 -1.59 3.24
N ARG A 87 -7.51 -2.88 3.33
CA ARG A 87 -7.37 -3.60 4.60
C ARG A 87 -6.11 -4.43 4.63
N GLN A 88 -5.47 -4.53 5.78
CA GLN A 88 -4.48 -5.55 6.07
C GLN A 88 -5.13 -6.67 6.86
N ILE A 89 -4.90 -7.91 6.46
CA ILE A 89 -5.39 -9.13 7.09
C ILE A 89 -4.19 -9.87 7.65
N ALA A 90 -4.06 -9.92 8.98
CA ALA A 90 -3.06 -10.75 9.64
C ALA A 90 -3.54 -12.21 9.67
N CYS A 91 -3.02 -13.03 8.75
CA CYS A 91 -3.50 -14.39 8.55
C CYS A 91 -3.07 -15.36 9.67
N ALA A 92 -3.82 -16.45 9.83
CA ALA A 92 -3.54 -17.52 10.81
C ALA A 92 -2.11 -18.06 10.70
N GLU A 93 -1.53 -18.11 9.50
CA GLU A 93 -0.17 -18.56 9.23
C GLU A 93 0.90 -17.51 9.54
N ARG A 94 0.52 -16.37 10.13
CA ARG A 94 1.42 -15.24 10.47
C ARG A 94 2.11 -14.63 9.23
N ILE A 95 1.41 -14.59 8.13
CA ILE A 95 1.69 -13.77 6.94
C ILE A 95 0.59 -12.74 6.81
N GLU A 96 0.77 -11.74 5.97
CA GLU A 96 -0.19 -10.67 5.77
C GLU A 96 -0.64 -10.58 4.33
N ILE A 97 -1.95 -10.40 4.15
CA ILE A 97 -2.56 -10.08 2.87
C ILE A 97 -3.12 -8.65 2.96
N LEU A 98 -2.75 -7.82 2.01
CA LEU A 98 -3.38 -6.53 1.79
C LEU A 98 -4.55 -6.74 0.84
N ALA A 99 -5.75 -6.33 1.21
CA ALA A 99 -6.90 -6.22 0.33
C ALA A 99 -7.01 -4.75 -0.10
N LEU A 100 -6.42 -4.41 -1.25
CA LEU A 100 -6.34 -3.04 -1.75
C LEU A 100 -7.62 -2.65 -2.49
N ALA A 101 -8.05 -1.40 -2.36
CA ALA A 101 -9.21 -0.81 -3.02
C ALA A 101 -10.55 -1.43 -2.61
N THR A 102 -10.74 -1.67 -1.31
CA THR A 102 -12.00 -2.18 -0.77
C THR A 102 -12.35 -1.56 0.58
N ARG A 103 -13.64 -1.51 0.89
CA ARG A 103 -14.18 -1.19 2.22
C ARG A 103 -14.70 -2.43 2.96
N ALA A 104 -14.60 -3.60 2.35
CA ALA A 104 -14.98 -4.84 3.00
C ALA A 104 -14.20 -5.04 4.31
N THR A 105 -14.84 -5.67 5.28
CA THR A 105 -14.24 -5.99 6.58
C THR A 105 -13.74 -7.43 6.55
N PHE A 106 -12.56 -7.63 7.09
CA PHE A 106 -11.92 -8.93 7.23
C PHE A 106 -11.50 -9.14 8.68
N ARG A 107 -11.48 -10.38 9.13
CA ARG A 107 -11.01 -10.73 10.48
C ARG A 107 -9.56 -11.20 10.43
N ASP A 108 -8.77 -10.74 11.37
CA ASP A 108 -7.46 -11.30 11.65
C ASP A 108 -7.59 -12.78 12.07
N GLY A 109 -6.58 -13.59 11.78
CA GLY A 109 -6.63 -15.04 11.98
C GLY A 109 -7.33 -15.82 10.86
N THR A 110 -7.85 -15.15 9.82
CA THR A 110 -8.37 -15.82 8.62
C THR A 110 -7.24 -16.59 7.92
N PRO A 111 -7.43 -17.87 7.50
CA PRO A 111 -6.43 -18.59 6.72
C PRO A 111 -6.07 -17.85 5.42
N ALA A 112 -4.79 -17.83 5.06
CA ALA A 112 -4.29 -16.98 3.98
C ALA A 112 -4.96 -17.20 2.62
N HIS A 113 -5.24 -18.45 2.24
CA HIS A 113 -5.98 -18.77 1.01
C HIS A 113 -7.40 -18.21 1.02
N GLN A 114 -8.08 -18.26 2.18
CA GLN A 114 -9.41 -17.69 2.35
C GLN A 114 -9.36 -16.17 2.32
N ALA A 115 -8.32 -15.55 2.92
CA ALA A 115 -8.14 -14.11 2.88
C ALA A 115 -7.97 -13.58 1.45
N VAL A 116 -7.18 -14.26 0.62
CA VAL A 116 -7.04 -13.90 -0.81
C VAL A 116 -8.36 -14.09 -1.55
N ALA A 117 -9.03 -15.23 -1.39
CA ALA A 117 -10.31 -15.51 -2.05
C ALA A 117 -11.40 -14.48 -1.64
N ALA A 118 -11.49 -14.16 -0.33
CA ALA A 118 -12.44 -13.17 0.17
C ALA A 118 -12.13 -11.75 -0.35
N SER A 119 -10.85 -11.42 -0.48
CA SER A 119 -10.43 -10.13 -1.08
C SER A 119 -10.87 -10.02 -2.54
N LEU A 120 -10.66 -11.08 -3.32
CA LEU A 120 -11.12 -11.14 -4.72
C LEU A 120 -12.64 -11.05 -4.83
N ALA A 121 -13.38 -11.75 -3.95
CA ALA A 121 -14.84 -11.69 -3.91
C ALA A 121 -15.39 -10.30 -3.51
N ALA A 122 -14.56 -9.46 -2.91
CA ALA A 122 -14.85 -8.07 -2.57
C ALA A 122 -14.29 -7.06 -3.60
N ASP A 123 -13.99 -7.51 -4.82
CA ASP A 123 -13.41 -6.72 -5.92
C ASP A 123 -12.10 -6.00 -5.57
N ALA A 124 -11.43 -6.43 -4.50
CA ALA A 124 -10.14 -5.90 -4.09
C ALA A 124 -9.00 -6.49 -4.93
N LEU A 125 -7.86 -5.79 -4.97
CA LEU A 125 -6.59 -6.37 -5.41
C LEU A 125 -5.85 -6.93 -4.19
N PRO A 126 -5.80 -8.26 -4.00
CA PRO A 126 -4.98 -8.83 -2.93
C PRO A 126 -3.50 -8.67 -3.24
N ALA A 127 -2.71 -8.32 -2.22
CA ALA A 127 -1.26 -8.31 -2.31
C ALA A 127 -0.65 -9.05 -1.12
N LEU A 128 0.23 -10.01 -1.40
CA LEU A 128 0.95 -10.77 -0.39
C LEU A 128 2.12 -9.93 0.12
N ALA A 129 2.02 -9.46 1.36
CA ALA A 129 3.04 -8.61 1.95
C ALA A 129 4.29 -9.39 2.35
N TRP A 130 5.45 -8.91 1.88
CA TRP A 130 6.71 -9.37 2.41
C TRP A 130 6.93 -8.81 3.83
N GLY A 131 7.53 -9.59 4.70
CA GLY A 131 7.92 -9.14 6.03
C GLY A 131 9.10 -9.94 6.54
N VAL A 132 9.89 -9.33 7.43
CA VAL A 132 11.08 -9.97 8.02
C VAL A 132 10.68 -11.28 8.68
N GLY A 133 11.29 -12.37 8.23
CA GLY A 133 10.99 -13.72 8.71
C GLY A 133 9.62 -14.29 8.30
N LYS A 134 8.68 -13.49 7.74
CA LYS A 134 7.33 -13.95 7.37
C LYS A 134 7.31 -14.90 6.17
N TRP A 135 8.37 -14.92 5.36
CA TRP A 135 8.47 -15.80 4.17
C TRP A 135 9.50 -16.93 4.37
N LEU A 136 9.81 -17.29 5.63
CA LEU A 136 10.81 -18.31 5.96
C LEU A 136 10.17 -19.56 6.60
N PHE A 137 10.88 -20.67 6.56
CA PHE A 137 10.52 -21.93 7.19
C PHE A 137 9.14 -22.47 6.77
N LYS A 138 8.26 -22.79 7.72
CA LYS A 138 6.91 -23.30 7.43
C LYS A 138 6.08 -22.33 6.60
N ARG A 139 6.26 -21.01 6.82
CA ARG A 139 5.54 -19.96 6.09
C ARG A 139 5.95 -19.86 4.61
N ALA A 140 7.18 -20.23 4.29
CA ALA A 140 7.62 -20.30 2.89
C ALA A 140 6.77 -21.26 2.04
N ARG A 141 6.26 -22.36 2.64
CA ARG A 141 5.35 -23.29 1.95
C ARG A 141 3.98 -22.66 1.67
N VAL A 142 3.47 -21.87 2.62
CA VAL A 142 2.20 -21.14 2.44
C VAL A 142 2.35 -20.07 1.35
N VAL A 143 3.46 -19.32 1.36
CA VAL A 143 3.78 -18.35 0.31
C VAL A 143 3.83 -19.04 -1.06
N ALA A 144 4.54 -20.15 -1.18
CA ALA A 144 4.61 -20.91 -2.44
C ALA A 144 3.21 -21.38 -2.88
N SER A 145 2.45 -21.98 -1.98
CA SER A 145 1.08 -22.45 -2.24
C SER A 145 0.15 -21.34 -2.72
N LEU A 146 0.23 -20.12 -2.13
CA LEU A 146 -0.54 -18.96 -2.58
C LEU A 146 -0.13 -18.52 -4.00
N LEU A 147 1.17 -18.44 -4.27
CA LEU A 147 1.69 -18.04 -5.57
C LEU A 147 1.36 -19.06 -6.68
N ASP A 148 1.22 -20.34 -6.33
CA ASP A 148 0.84 -21.41 -7.25
C ASP A 148 -0.69 -21.49 -7.45
N ALA A 149 -1.48 -21.21 -6.40
CA ALA A 149 -2.94 -21.35 -6.44
C ALA A 149 -3.65 -20.16 -7.13
N PHE A 150 -3.10 -18.96 -7.05
CA PHE A 150 -3.73 -17.76 -7.61
C PHE A 150 -2.96 -17.24 -8.83
N PRO A 151 -3.68 -16.89 -9.93
CA PRO A 151 -3.08 -16.31 -11.13
C PRO A 151 -2.26 -15.02 -10.83
N ALA A 152 -1.28 -14.70 -11.68
CA ALA A 152 -0.45 -13.52 -11.52
C ALA A 152 -1.26 -12.22 -11.54
N ALA A 153 -2.38 -12.18 -12.26
CA ALA A 153 -3.28 -11.03 -12.34
C ALA A 153 -4.13 -10.83 -11.07
N ASP A 154 -4.35 -11.90 -10.28
CA ASP A 154 -5.28 -11.89 -9.15
C ASP A 154 -4.60 -11.71 -7.79
N LEU A 155 -3.30 -11.89 -7.70
CA LEU A 155 -2.54 -11.72 -6.46
C LEU A 155 -1.23 -11.00 -6.75
N ALA A 156 -1.08 -9.77 -6.25
CA ALA A 156 0.17 -9.02 -6.29
C ALA A 156 1.10 -9.41 -5.12
N ILE A 157 2.31 -8.87 -5.12
CA ILE A 157 3.25 -8.88 -4.00
C ILE A 157 3.43 -7.45 -3.52
N ALA A 158 3.40 -7.21 -2.21
CA ALA A 158 3.79 -5.94 -1.62
C ALA A 158 5.21 -6.03 -1.05
N ASP A 159 6.10 -5.19 -1.58
CA ASP A 159 7.51 -5.07 -1.15
C ASP A 159 7.65 -3.81 -0.29
N PRO A 160 7.77 -3.92 1.05
CA PRO A 160 7.79 -2.76 1.93
C PRO A 160 9.17 -2.12 2.05
N SER A 161 9.20 -0.85 2.46
CA SER A 161 10.43 -0.11 2.78
C SER A 161 11.30 -0.81 3.83
N LEU A 162 10.69 -1.62 4.70
CA LEU A 162 11.37 -2.36 5.76
C LEU A 162 12.18 -3.55 5.25
N ARG A 163 12.06 -3.95 3.97
CA ARG A 163 13.00 -4.90 3.39
C ARG A 163 14.35 -4.21 3.20
N PRO A 164 15.39 -4.55 4.00
CA PRO A 164 16.63 -3.76 4.02
C PRO A 164 17.32 -3.76 2.65
N VAL A 165 18.04 -2.68 2.34
CA VAL A 165 18.78 -2.57 1.07
C VAL A 165 19.81 -3.67 0.86
N PHE A 166 20.40 -4.20 1.94
CA PHE A 166 21.35 -5.31 1.89
C PHE A 166 20.69 -6.70 1.78
N TRP A 167 19.34 -6.78 1.97
CA TRP A 167 18.61 -8.04 1.81
C TRP A 167 18.32 -8.27 0.34
N PRO A 168 18.77 -9.38 -0.25
CA PRO A 168 18.49 -9.67 -1.65
C PRO A 168 17.00 -9.84 -1.89
N VAL A 169 16.57 -9.68 -3.14
CA VAL A 169 15.19 -9.99 -3.52
C VAL A 169 14.91 -11.46 -3.18
N PRO A 170 13.87 -11.74 -2.37
CA PRO A 170 13.52 -13.12 -2.03
C PRO A 170 13.26 -13.96 -3.30
N ARG A 171 13.78 -15.18 -3.35
CA ARG A 171 13.61 -16.06 -4.52
C ARG A 171 12.16 -16.23 -4.96
N PRO A 172 11.16 -16.44 -4.04
CA PRO A 172 9.76 -16.51 -4.44
C PRO A 172 9.26 -15.23 -5.10
N MET A 173 9.66 -14.05 -4.59
CA MET A 173 9.31 -12.75 -5.18
C MET A 173 9.92 -12.58 -6.57
N ALA A 174 11.21 -12.89 -6.74
CA ALA A 174 11.89 -12.79 -8.04
C ALA A 174 11.26 -13.74 -9.08
N LYS A 175 10.96 -14.99 -8.68
CA LYS A 175 10.28 -15.98 -9.55
C LYS A 175 8.88 -15.49 -9.94
N ALA A 176 8.12 -14.97 -8.99
CA ALA A 176 6.77 -14.47 -9.23
C ALA A 176 6.77 -13.25 -10.16
N ALA A 177 7.71 -12.30 -9.96
CA ALA A 177 7.89 -11.14 -10.85
C ALA A 177 8.26 -11.58 -12.29
N ALA A 178 9.17 -12.54 -12.43
CA ALA A 178 9.53 -13.10 -13.74
C ALA A 178 8.37 -13.81 -14.44
N ALA A 179 7.40 -14.33 -13.66
CA ALA A 179 6.14 -14.90 -14.17
C ALA A 179 5.03 -13.86 -14.41
N GLY A 180 5.36 -12.56 -14.42
CA GLY A 180 4.43 -11.46 -14.70
C GLY A 180 3.60 -10.98 -13.51
N ARG A 181 3.84 -11.49 -12.29
CA ARG A 181 3.14 -11.01 -11.11
C ARG A 181 3.64 -9.62 -10.70
N ARG A 182 2.71 -8.74 -10.39
CA ARG A 182 3.03 -7.37 -9.96
C ARG A 182 3.72 -7.40 -8.59
N VAL A 183 4.79 -6.61 -8.47
CA VAL A 183 5.44 -6.29 -7.20
C VAL A 183 5.23 -4.80 -6.97
N LEU A 184 4.54 -4.47 -5.90
CA LEU A 184 4.12 -3.12 -5.55
C LEU A 184 4.97 -2.61 -4.38
N SER A 185 5.50 -1.41 -4.52
CA SER A 185 6.32 -0.78 -3.48
C SER A 185 5.46 -0.02 -2.47
N GLY A 186 5.78 -0.13 -1.19
CA GLY A 186 5.06 0.59 -0.14
C GLY A 186 5.93 0.99 1.04
N SER A 187 5.55 2.06 1.73
CA SER A 187 6.31 2.57 2.87
C SER A 187 6.18 1.68 4.11
N ASP A 188 5.02 1.10 4.34
CA ASP A 188 4.70 0.24 5.49
C ASP A 188 5.17 0.88 6.81
N PRO A 189 4.63 2.05 7.20
CA PRO A 189 5.02 2.71 8.43
C PRO A 189 4.57 1.90 9.65
N LEU A 190 5.47 1.81 10.65
CA LEU A 190 5.25 1.05 11.89
C LEU A 190 4.50 1.89 12.94
N PRO A 191 3.97 1.31 14.06
CA PRO A 191 3.22 2.05 15.06
C PRO A 191 3.91 3.26 15.73
N PRO A 192 5.25 3.35 15.91
CA PRO A 192 5.88 4.53 16.52
C PRO A 192 5.51 5.85 15.81
N LYS A 193 5.31 6.94 16.57
CA LYS A 193 4.80 8.23 16.04
C LYS A 193 5.67 8.84 14.95
N ASP A 194 6.97 8.67 15.01
CA ASP A 194 7.94 9.19 14.04
C ASP A 194 7.85 8.49 12.67
N GLU A 195 7.20 7.35 12.61
CA GLU A 195 6.97 6.61 11.38
C GLU A 195 5.96 7.31 10.44
N ALA A 196 5.12 8.23 10.95
CA ALA A 196 4.23 9.05 10.13
C ALA A 196 4.99 9.80 9.01
N ALA A 197 6.22 10.25 9.29
CA ALA A 197 7.08 10.93 8.32
C ALA A 197 7.66 10.01 7.23
N ARG A 198 7.42 8.70 7.30
CA ARG A 198 7.93 7.72 6.33
C ARG A 198 6.99 7.42 5.18
N ILE A 199 5.76 7.90 5.24
CA ILE A 199 4.77 7.70 4.18
C ILE A 199 5.36 8.22 2.85
N GLY A 200 5.31 7.37 1.83
CA GLY A 200 5.93 7.63 0.53
C GLY A 200 7.45 7.46 0.49
N GLN A 201 8.11 7.03 1.58
CA GLN A 201 9.57 6.83 1.60
C GLN A 201 10.04 5.80 0.55
N TYR A 202 9.22 4.80 0.31
CA TYR A 202 9.42 3.81 -0.74
C TYR A 202 8.06 3.58 -1.43
N ALA A 203 8.00 3.84 -2.73
CA ALA A 203 6.76 3.87 -3.49
C ALA A 203 7.04 3.55 -4.95
N ASP A 204 6.00 3.41 -5.77
CA ASP A 204 6.11 3.25 -7.20
C ASP A 204 5.82 4.57 -7.93
N LEU A 205 6.61 4.91 -8.94
CA LEU A 205 6.31 5.99 -9.88
C LEU A 205 5.70 5.40 -11.15
N ALA A 206 4.47 5.81 -11.44
CA ALA A 206 3.85 5.65 -12.75
C ALA A 206 4.12 6.93 -13.56
N GLU A 207 5.00 6.86 -14.55
CA GLU A 207 5.39 8.02 -15.37
C GLU A 207 4.24 8.50 -16.28
N SER A 208 3.35 7.58 -16.66
CA SER A 208 2.11 7.85 -17.38
C SER A 208 0.94 7.28 -16.59
N ALA A 209 0.25 8.15 -15.84
CA ALA A 209 -0.94 7.81 -15.07
C ALA A 209 -2.08 8.72 -15.55
N PRO A 210 -2.90 8.30 -16.51
CA PRO A 210 -4.00 9.11 -17.03
C PRO A 210 -5.18 9.11 -16.05
N LEU A 211 -4.95 9.60 -14.82
CA LEU A 211 -6.02 9.72 -13.82
C LEU A 211 -6.92 10.91 -14.15
N ASP A 212 -8.19 10.63 -14.41
CA ASP A 212 -9.24 11.62 -14.58
C ASP A 212 -9.97 11.80 -13.25
N LEU A 213 -9.65 12.89 -12.54
CA LEU A 213 -10.23 13.18 -11.21
C LEU A 213 -11.74 13.48 -11.26
N ALA A 214 -12.32 13.66 -12.46
CA ALA A 214 -13.76 13.84 -12.64
C ALA A 214 -14.53 12.51 -12.73
N LYS A 215 -13.82 11.38 -12.79
CA LYS A 215 -14.38 10.03 -12.89
C LYS A 215 -14.04 9.20 -11.67
N PRO A 216 -14.75 8.08 -11.42
CA PRO A 216 -14.38 7.14 -10.37
C PRO A 216 -12.92 6.74 -10.45
N LEU A 217 -12.16 6.93 -9.34
CA LEU A 217 -10.69 6.76 -9.34
C LEU A 217 -10.28 5.32 -9.08
N THR A 218 -11.05 4.58 -8.30
CA THR A 218 -10.69 3.20 -7.93
C THR A 218 -10.44 2.30 -9.15
N PRO A 219 -11.31 2.25 -10.18
CA PRO A 219 -11.03 1.44 -11.36
C PRO A 219 -9.78 1.88 -12.12
N GLN A 220 -9.53 3.20 -12.19
CA GLN A 220 -8.35 3.75 -12.85
C GLN A 220 -7.06 3.36 -12.12
N ILE A 221 -7.06 3.43 -10.78
CA ILE A 221 -5.93 3.06 -9.95
C ILE A 221 -5.67 1.55 -10.01
N LEU A 222 -6.71 0.72 -9.95
CA LEU A 222 -6.56 -0.72 -10.12
C LEU A 222 -5.97 -1.09 -11.49
N ALA A 223 -6.39 -0.41 -12.55
CA ALA A 223 -5.79 -0.58 -13.89
C ALA A 223 -4.30 -0.19 -13.89
N LEU A 224 -3.93 0.94 -13.26
CA LEU A 224 -2.53 1.34 -13.10
C LEU A 224 -1.71 0.28 -12.37
N LEU A 225 -2.20 -0.21 -11.23
CA LEU A 225 -1.50 -1.22 -10.44
C LEU A 225 -1.32 -2.53 -11.22
N LYS A 226 -2.29 -2.92 -12.04
CA LYS A 226 -2.27 -4.19 -12.79
C LYS A 226 -1.47 -4.09 -14.08
N GLU A 227 -1.51 -2.98 -14.80
CA GLU A 227 -1.11 -2.91 -16.22
C GLU A 227 0.03 -1.91 -16.48
N ALA A 228 0.07 -0.77 -15.77
CA ALA A 228 1.04 0.28 -16.09
C ALA A 228 2.48 -0.12 -15.72
N PRO A 229 3.48 0.38 -16.45
CA PRO A 229 4.86 0.33 -16.01
C PRO A 229 5.02 1.10 -14.69
N LEU A 230 5.41 0.41 -13.63
CA LEU A 230 5.70 0.98 -12.33
C LEU A 230 7.18 0.86 -12.04
N ARG A 231 7.79 1.96 -11.60
CA ARG A 231 9.21 2.01 -11.24
C ARG A 231 9.35 2.32 -9.75
N PRO A 232 9.95 1.43 -8.96
CA PRO A 232 10.24 1.70 -7.55
C PRO A 232 11.10 2.96 -7.41
N VAL A 233 10.72 3.85 -6.50
CA VAL A 233 11.43 5.09 -6.16
C VAL A 233 11.53 5.28 -4.66
N GLY A 234 12.44 6.14 -4.23
CA GLY A 234 12.71 6.35 -2.82
C GLY A 234 13.69 5.33 -2.25
N GLN A 235 13.61 5.10 -0.94
CA GLN A 235 14.64 4.32 -0.24
C GLN A 235 14.02 3.28 0.68
N ARG A 236 14.57 2.06 0.62
CA ARG A 236 14.35 1.04 1.64
C ARG A 236 15.30 1.25 2.81
N ALA A 237 14.98 0.65 3.96
CA ALA A 237 15.75 0.79 5.18
C ALA A 237 17.22 0.38 5.00
N GLY A 238 18.15 1.24 5.42
CA GLY A 238 19.54 0.88 5.63
C GLY A 238 19.71 0.01 6.89
N LEU A 239 20.93 -0.48 7.16
CA LEU A 239 21.18 -1.39 8.29
C LEU A 239 20.80 -0.77 9.65
N LEU A 240 21.27 0.44 9.92
CA LEU A 240 20.98 1.10 11.22
C LEU A 240 19.50 1.43 11.38
N GLU A 241 18.87 1.91 10.31
CA GLU A 241 17.44 2.18 10.28
C GLU A 241 16.63 0.90 10.53
N PHE A 242 16.98 -0.18 9.83
CA PHE A 242 16.36 -1.48 10.01
C PHE A 242 16.44 -1.97 11.46
N LEU A 243 17.65 -1.96 12.05
CA LEU A 243 17.85 -2.38 13.43
C LEU A 243 17.01 -1.53 14.42
N ARG A 244 16.96 -0.20 14.22
CA ARG A 244 16.16 0.69 15.07
C ARG A 244 14.66 0.43 14.95
N ARG A 245 14.17 0.11 13.75
CA ARG A 245 12.74 -0.15 13.50
C ARG A 245 12.32 -1.55 13.97
N MET A 246 13.25 -2.47 14.16
CA MET A 246 12.99 -3.84 14.63
C MET A 246 13.19 -4.02 16.15
N ALA A 247 13.79 -3.04 16.83
CA ALA A 247 13.98 -3.03 18.29
C ALA A 247 12.71 -2.57 19.00
#